data_bd9885d0bdef3fa7f1960aa1a51e71d2
#
_entry.id   bd9885d0bdef3fa7f1960aa1a51e71d2
#
_cell.length_a   1.000
_cell.length_b   1.000
_cell.length_c   1.000
_cell.angle_alpha   90.00
_cell.angle_beta   90.00
_cell.angle_gamma   90.00
#
_symmetry.space_group_name_H-M   'P 1'
#
loop_
_entity.id
_entity.type
_entity.pdbx_description
1 polymer ?
#
loop_
_entity_poly.entity_id
_entity_poly.type
_entity_poly.pdbx_seq_one_letter_code
_entity_poly.pdbx_strand_id
1 'polypeptide(L)'
;GKYLEAQTLATEKVMAKTNSGMPYQSFGDLRIAFPGHTRYSDYYRELSLDSARVIVRYEVDGVRYQRETITSFTDQVVMIRLTANRPGQITFNAQLTSPHQDVMINSEEGNCVTLSGESSLHEGLKGKVEFQGRLTARNQGGKIACADGILSVEGADEATIYVSIATNFNNYLDITGNQAERAKSYLSEALLHSFAESKKNHVDFYRRYLTRVSLD
;
A
#
# COMPACT_ATOMS: atom_id res chain seq x y z
N GLY A 1 -11.88 -29.76 -44.69
CA GLY A 1 -11.94 -30.64 -43.53
C GLY A 1 -12.85 -30.09 -42.46
N LYS A 2 -13.32 -30.94 -41.54
CA LYS A 2 -14.26 -30.58 -40.46
C LYS A 2 -13.51 -29.97 -39.24
N TYR A 3 -12.76 -28.88 -39.47
CA TYR A 3 -11.88 -28.29 -38.44
C TYR A 3 -12.67 -27.75 -37.25
N LEU A 4 -13.82 -27.11 -37.49
CA LEU A 4 -14.66 -26.55 -36.41
C LEU A 4 -15.24 -27.65 -35.52
N GLU A 5 -15.74 -28.76 -36.14
CA GLU A 5 -16.23 -29.92 -35.39
C GLU A 5 -15.14 -30.57 -34.55
N ALA A 6 -13.91 -30.67 -35.10
CA ALA A 6 -12.76 -31.22 -34.40
C ALA A 6 -12.34 -30.31 -33.22
N GLN A 7 -12.34 -29.01 -33.43
CA GLN A 7 -12.02 -28.04 -32.35
C GLN A 7 -13.08 -28.10 -31.23
N THR A 8 -14.36 -28.14 -31.58
CA THR A 8 -15.44 -28.26 -30.60
C THR A 8 -15.30 -29.55 -29.80
N LEU A 9 -15.06 -30.67 -30.47
CA LEU A 9 -14.91 -31.97 -29.83
C LEU A 9 -13.65 -32.00 -28.92
N ALA A 10 -12.56 -31.41 -29.35
CA ALA A 10 -11.33 -31.26 -28.54
C ALA A 10 -11.59 -30.42 -27.29
N THR A 11 -12.29 -29.28 -27.43
CA THR A 11 -12.67 -28.43 -26.31
C THR A 11 -13.56 -29.15 -25.31
N GLU A 12 -14.53 -29.96 -25.81
CA GLU A 12 -15.46 -30.65 -24.93
C GLU A 12 -14.90 -31.91 -24.23
N LYS A 13 -14.02 -32.63 -24.93
CA LYS A 13 -13.60 -33.98 -24.52
C LYS A 13 -12.12 -34.05 -24.04
N VAL A 14 -11.26 -33.13 -24.50
CA VAL A 14 -9.85 -33.17 -24.23
C VAL A 14 -9.43 -32.05 -23.30
N MET A 15 -9.98 -30.84 -23.49
CA MET A 15 -9.68 -29.72 -22.63
C MET A 15 -10.24 -29.93 -21.22
N ALA A 16 -9.39 -29.74 -20.21
CA ALA A 16 -9.81 -29.78 -18.82
C ALA A 16 -10.81 -28.64 -18.53
N LYS A 17 -11.96 -28.97 -17.93
CA LYS A 17 -12.93 -28.00 -17.42
C LYS A 17 -12.68 -27.68 -15.94
N THR A 18 -11.42 -27.72 -15.53
CA THR A 18 -11.05 -27.42 -14.16
C THR A 18 -10.74 -25.93 -14.02
N ASN A 19 -11.05 -25.39 -12.86
CA ASN A 19 -10.64 -24.05 -12.47
C ASN A 19 -9.11 -23.93 -12.61
N SER A 20 -8.64 -22.84 -13.24
CA SER A 20 -7.21 -22.58 -13.46
C SER A 20 -6.50 -22.04 -12.20
N GLY A 21 -7.20 -22.00 -11.08
CA GLY A 21 -6.76 -21.40 -9.83
C GLY A 21 -7.27 -19.98 -9.64
N MET A 22 -7.14 -19.45 -8.44
CA MET A 22 -7.53 -18.08 -8.15
C MET A 22 -6.54 -17.11 -8.80
N PRO A 23 -7.01 -16.05 -9.49
CA PRO A 23 -6.14 -15.03 -10.05
C PRO A 23 -5.47 -14.23 -8.94
N TYR A 24 -4.35 -13.58 -9.26
CA TYR A 24 -3.80 -12.55 -8.41
C TYR A 24 -4.81 -11.42 -8.23
N GLN A 25 -5.04 -11.02 -6.98
CA GLN A 25 -6.01 -9.97 -6.63
C GLN A 25 -5.29 -8.89 -5.83
N SER A 26 -5.47 -7.62 -6.24
CA SER A 26 -4.91 -6.49 -5.50
C SER A 26 -5.69 -6.26 -4.20
N PHE A 27 -4.99 -5.87 -3.14
CA PHE A 27 -5.63 -5.44 -1.89
C PHE A 27 -6.53 -4.21 -2.10
N GLY A 28 -6.00 -3.19 -2.75
CA GLY A 28 -6.67 -1.91 -2.96
C GLY A 28 -5.70 -0.74 -3.16
N ASP A 29 -6.21 0.47 -2.97
CA ASP A 29 -5.48 1.70 -3.16
C ASP A 29 -5.39 2.52 -1.86
N LEU A 30 -4.26 3.17 -1.65
CA LEU A 30 -4.13 4.32 -0.76
C LEU A 30 -4.37 5.59 -1.58
N ARG A 31 -5.45 6.30 -1.29
CA ARG A 31 -5.76 7.59 -1.90
C ARG A 31 -5.37 8.73 -0.95
N ILE A 32 -4.53 9.64 -1.44
CA ILE A 32 -4.09 10.81 -0.69
C ILE A 32 -4.54 12.05 -1.47
N ALA A 33 -5.41 12.84 -0.87
CA ALA A 33 -5.88 14.11 -1.43
C ALA A 33 -5.18 15.28 -0.73
N PHE A 34 -4.65 16.19 -1.52
CA PHE A 34 -4.01 17.43 -1.04
C PHE A 34 -4.90 18.61 -1.41
N PRO A 35 -5.69 19.17 -0.47
CA PRO A 35 -6.52 20.33 -0.72
C PRO A 35 -5.68 21.52 -1.22
N GLY A 36 -6.16 22.19 -2.27
CA GLY A 36 -5.45 23.34 -2.84
C GLY A 36 -4.33 23.03 -3.85
N HIS A 37 -3.88 21.77 -3.98
CA HIS A 37 -2.79 21.39 -4.89
C HIS A 37 -3.26 21.09 -6.33
N THR A 38 -4.26 21.80 -6.84
CA THR A 38 -4.80 21.59 -8.20
C THR A 38 -3.95 22.26 -9.29
N ARG A 39 -3.19 23.29 -8.93
CA ARG A 39 -2.24 23.96 -9.82
C ARG A 39 -0.86 23.86 -9.21
N TYR A 40 0.07 23.27 -9.94
CA TYR A 40 1.44 23.05 -9.48
C TYR A 40 2.43 23.33 -10.62
N SER A 41 3.66 23.65 -10.26
CA SER A 41 4.81 23.80 -11.16
C SER A 41 5.97 22.90 -10.70
N ASP A 42 7.04 22.90 -11.47
CA ASP A 42 8.31 22.24 -11.15
C ASP A 42 8.16 20.78 -10.73
N TYR A 43 7.23 20.06 -11.39
CA TYR A 43 6.98 18.66 -11.08
C TYR A 43 8.13 17.76 -11.50
N TYR A 44 8.64 17.01 -10.54
CA TYR A 44 9.68 16.01 -10.74
C TYR A 44 9.29 14.70 -10.06
N ARG A 45 9.48 13.59 -10.75
CA ARG A 45 9.28 12.25 -10.20
C ARG A 45 10.48 11.37 -10.54
N GLU A 46 10.99 10.65 -9.54
CA GLU A 46 12.12 9.73 -9.65
C GLU A 46 11.79 8.40 -8.99
N LEU A 47 12.17 7.30 -9.64
CA LEU A 47 12.36 6.01 -9.02
C LEU A 47 13.87 5.75 -8.95
N SER A 48 14.44 5.78 -7.75
CA SER A 48 15.83 5.43 -7.51
C SER A 48 15.97 3.93 -7.35
N LEU A 49 16.54 3.25 -8.35
CA LEU A 49 16.80 1.81 -8.29
C LEU A 49 17.91 1.46 -7.30
N ASP A 50 18.87 2.37 -7.07
CA ASP A 50 19.96 2.16 -6.11
C ASP A 50 19.48 2.18 -4.63
N SER A 51 18.42 2.90 -4.34
CA SER A 51 17.87 3.04 -2.99
C SER A 51 16.44 2.55 -2.83
N ALA A 52 15.86 1.94 -3.89
CA ALA A 52 14.50 1.41 -3.92
C ALA A 52 13.45 2.37 -3.33
N ARG A 53 13.50 3.65 -3.74
CA ARG A 53 12.62 4.70 -3.26
C ARG A 53 12.02 5.50 -4.40
N VAL A 54 10.82 6.02 -4.19
CA VAL A 54 10.19 6.99 -5.10
C VAL A 54 10.23 8.36 -4.45
N ILE A 55 10.62 9.36 -5.23
CA ILE A 55 10.59 10.76 -4.84
C ILE A 55 9.67 11.51 -5.80
N VAL A 56 8.80 12.35 -5.26
CA VAL A 56 8.00 13.31 -6.02
C VAL A 56 8.23 14.69 -5.42
N ARG A 57 8.54 15.68 -6.25
CA ARG A 57 8.68 17.09 -5.88
C ARG A 57 7.81 17.93 -6.77
N TYR A 58 7.27 18.99 -6.23
CA TYR A 58 6.50 19.99 -6.98
C TYR A 58 6.37 21.27 -6.16
N GLU A 59 5.93 22.35 -6.79
CA GLU A 59 5.69 23.62 -6.15
C GLU A 59 4.22 24.04 -6.29
N VAL A 60 3.65 24.58 -5.21
CA VAL A 60 2.32 25.19 -5.18
C VAL A 60 2.44 26.52 -4.44
N ASP A 61 2.05 27.63 -5.07
CA ASP A 61 2.04 28.97 -4.49
C ASP A 61 3.37 29.37 -3.81
N GLY A 62 4.51 29.00 -4.44
CA GLY A 62 5.85 29.29 -3.95
C GLY A 62 6.29 28.43 -2.75
N VAL A 63 5.55 27.36 -2.44
CA VAL A 63 5.92 26.33 -1.46
C VAL A 63 6.34 25.07 -2.18
N ARG A 64 7.54 24.59 -1.89
CA ARG A 64 8.07 23.33 -2.46
C ARG A 64 7.72 22.17 -1.57
N TYR A 65 7.05 21.16 -2.15
CA TYR A 65 6.64 19.93 -1.50
C TYR A 65 7.49 18.75 -1.97
N GLN A 66 7.76 17.82 -1.06
CA GLN A 66 8.41 16.55 -1.38
C GLN A 66 7.65 15.39 -0.74
N ARG A 67 7.43 14.34 -1.54
CA ARG A 67 6.99 13.02 -1.06
C ARG A 67 8.10 12.03 -1.29
N GLU A 68 8.49 11.30 -0.27
CA GLU A 68 9.44 10.21 -0.34
C GLU A 68 8.75 8.92 0.10
N THR A 69 8.69 7.93 -0.79
CA THR A 69 8.02 6.65 -0.53
C THR A 69 9.05 5.52 -0.52
N ILE A 70 8.96 4.67 0.49
CA ILE A 70 9.66 3.40 0.60
C ILE A 70 8.69 2.28 0.94
N THR A 71 8.97 1.06 0.46
CA THR A 71 8.29 -0.17 0.87
C THR A 71 9.28 -0.96 1.73
N SER A 72 9.24 -0.71 3.04
CA SER A 72 10.21 -1.31 3.96
C SER A 72 9.98 -2.80 4.11
N PHE A 73 10.93 -3.61 3.63
CA PHE A 73 10.90 -5.05 3.84
C PHE A 73 11.17 -5.41 5.31
N THR A 74 12.03 -4.67 5.98
CA THR A 74 12.39 -4.93 7.38
C THR A 74 11.25 -4.62 8.34
N ASP A 75 10.46 -3.58 8.05
CA ASP A 75 9.33 -3.15 8.87
C ASP A 75 7.97 -3.70 8.36
N GLN A 76 7.93 -4.32 7.17
CA GLN A 76 6.73 -4.85 6.52
C GLN A 76 5.62 -3.79 6.32
N VAL A 77 6.01 -2.54 6.01
CA VAL A 77 5.08 -1.42 5.80
C VAL A 77 5.49 -0.57 4.60
N VAL A 78 4.52 0.11 4.03
CA VAL A 78 4.75 1.24 3.12
C VAL A 78 4.83 2.51 3.97
N MET A 79 5.88 3.31 3.75
CA MET A 79 6.05 4.61 4.40
C MET A 79 6.09 5.72 3.35
N ILE A 80 5.35 6.79 3.59
CA ILE A 80 5.34 7.98 2.72
C ILE A 80 5.61 9.20 3.59
N ARG A 81 6.81 9.76 3.47
CA ARG A 81 7.18 10.99 4.16
C ARG A 81 6.82 12.19 3.31
N LEU A 82 6.15 13.15 3.92
CA LEU A 82 5.67 14.40 3.34
C LEU A 82 6.40 15.56 4.03
N THR A 83 7.08 16.39 3.25
CA THR A 83 7.78 17.58 3.74
C THR A 83 7.51 18.78 2.84
N ALA A 84 7.64 19.97 3.41
CA ALA A 84 7.60 21.23 2.68
C ALA A 84 8.79 22.14 3.10
N ASN A 85 9.14 23.13 2.27
CA ASN A 85 10.20 24.08 2.59
C ASN A 85 9.76 25.23 3.54
N ARG A 86 8.52 25.18 4.02
CA ARG A 86 7.95 26.08 5.02
C ARG A 86 7.17 25.28 6.06
N PRO A 87 7.18 25.66 7.33
CA PRO A 87 6.40 24.99 8.37
C PRO A 87 4.89 25.16 8.16
N GLY A 88 4.09 24.26 8.72
CA GLY A 88 2.65 24.33 8.71
C GLY A 88 1.99 24.08 7.35
N GLN A 89 2.70 23.55 6.36
CA GLN A 89 2.19 23.43 4.98
C GLN A 89 1.67 22.03 4.64
N ILE A 90 1.87 21.04 5.50
CA ILE A 90 1.43 19.68 5.20
C ILE A 90 -0.01 19.49 5.66
N THR A 91 -0.92 19.47 4.67
CA THR A 91 -2.35 19.21 4.86
C THR A 91 -2.80 18.18 3.84
N PHE A 92 -3.41 17.08 4.28
CA PHE A 92 -3.92 16.03 3.41
C PHE A 92 -5.03 15.20 4.07
N ASN A 93 -5.82 14.53 3.22
CA ASN A 93 -6.72 13.46 3.61
C ASN A 93 -6.24 12.15 2.97
N ALA A 94 -6.20 11.07 3.75
CA ALA A 94 -5.80 9.75 3.29
C ALA A 94 -6.88 8.72 3.61
N GLN A 95 -7.14 7.82 2.65
CA GLN A 95 -8.13 6.75 2.81
C GLN A 95 -7.68 5.49 2.08
N LEU A 96 -8.12 4.34 2.58
CA LEU A 96 -7.97 3.06 1.90
C LEU A 96 -9.24 2.76 1.10
N THR A 97 -9.07 2.22 -0.11
CA THR A 97 -10.17 1.71 -0.94
C THR A 97 -9.80 0.33 -1.47
N SER A 98 -10.78 -0.50 -1.82
CA SER A 98 -10.54 -1.84 -2.34
C SER A 98 -11.50 -2.14 -3.52
N PRO A 99 -11.07 -2.92 -4.51
CA PRO A 99 -11.94 -3.42 -5.57
C PRO A 99 -12.80 -4.62 -5.10
N HIS A 100 -12.48 -5.21 -3.94
CA HIS A 100 -13.26 -6.31 -3.39
C HIS A 100 -14.63 -5.85 -2.91
N GLN A 101 -15.63 -6.74 -3.05
CA GLN A 101 -16.94 -6.53 -2.45
C GLN A 101 -16.89 -6.81 -0.95
N ASP A 102 -17.85 -6.25 -0.21
CA ASP A 102 -18.04 -6.53 1.23
C ASP A 102 -16.82 -6.21 2.11
N VAL A 103 -16.04 -5.18 1.74
CA VAL A 103 -14.99 -4.67 2.64
C VAL A 103 -15.56 -3.82 3.76
N MET A 104 -14.96 -3.93 4.94
CA MET A 104 -15.26 -3.10 6.09
C MET A 104 -14.16 -2.08 6.31
N ILE A 105 -14.53 -0.80 6.42
CA ILE A 105 -13.61 0.29 6.74
C ILE A 105 -14.03 0.87 8.08
N ASN A 106 -13.08 0.94 9.02
CA ASN A 106 -13.33 1.49 10.35
C ASN A 106 -12.27 2.52 10.72
N SER A 107 -12.65 3.46 11.57
CA SER A 107 -11.74 4.35 12.27
C SER A 107 -11.54 3.80 13.69
N GLU A 108 -10.29 3.56 14.06
CA GLU A 108 -9.92 3.05 15.39
C GLU A 108 -9.27 4.15 16.22
N GLU A 109 -9.20 3.96 17.52
CA GLU A 109 -8.42 4.82 18.42
C GLU A 109 -6.95 4.92 17.98
N GLY A 110 -6.29 6.03 18.31
CA GLY A 110 -4.91 6.29 17.90
C GLY A 110 -4.76 6.73 16.45
N ASN A 111 -5.83 7.32 15.85
CA ASN A 111 -5.83 7.81 14.47
C ASN A 111 -5.46 6.73 13.45
N CYS A 112 -6.08 5.59 13.53
CA CYS A 112 -5.86 4.46 12.64
C CYS A 112 -7.13 4.15 11.83
N VAL A 113 -7.00 4.03 10.51
CA VAL A 113 -8.02 3.49 9.62
C VAL A 113 -7.70 2.03 9.34
N THR A 114 -8.68 1.15 9.45
CA THR A 114 -8.57 -0.25 9.03
C THR A 114 -9.47 -0.53 7.85
N LEU A 115 -9.01 -1.34 6.92
CA LEU A 115 -9.77 -1.93 5.82
C LEU A 115 -9.60 -3.44 5.87
N SER A 116 -10.70 -4.16 6.06
CA SER A 116 -10.72 -5.62 6.13
C SER A 116 -11.64 -6.20 5.06
N GLY A 117 -11.31 -7.36 4.54
CA GLY A 117 -12.11 -8.05 3.54
C GLY A 117 -11.62 -9.47 3.28
N GLU A 118 -12.25 -10.08 2.29
CA GLU A 118 -11.94 -11.43 1.81
C GLU A 118 -11.70 -11.38 0.31
N SER A 119 -10.86 -12.27 -0.21
CA SER A 119 -10.60 -12.39 -1.65
C SER A 119 -11.90 -12.69 -2.41
N SER A 120 -12.04 -12.05 -3.60
CA SER A 120 -13.27 -12.12 -4.39
C SER A 120 -13.56 -13.51 -4.94
N LEU A 121 -14.84 -13.73 -5.26
CA LEU A 121 -15.32 -14.92 -6.00
C LEU A 121 -14.63 -15.01 -7.36
N HIS A 122 -14.19 -16.20 -7.74
CA HIS A 122 -13.67 -16.50 -9.08
C HIS A 122 -14.19 -17.86 -9.57
N GLU A 123 -14.74 -17.90 -10.78
CA GLU A 123 -15.30 -19.11 -11.42
C GLU A 123 -16.25 -19.93 -10.51
N GLY A 124 -17.06 -19.24 -9.72
CA GLY A 124 -18.01 -19.87 -8.79
C GLY A 124 -17.42 -20.35 -7.47
N LEU A 125 -16.11 -20.18 -7.25
CA LEU A 125 -15.45 -20.49 -6.01
C LEU A 125 -15.25 -19.24 -5.16
N LYS A 126 -15.74 -19.27 -3.93
CA LYS A 126 -15.53 -18.19 -2.96
C LYS A 126 -14.06 -18.15 -2.54
N GLY A 127 -13.50 -16.96 -2.48
CA GLY A 127 -12.19 -16.76 -1.88
C GLY A 127 -12.18 -17.14 -0.39
N LYS A 128 -11.00 -17.43 0.13
CA LYS A 128 -10.81 -17.80 1.55
C LYS A 128 -9.67 -17.01 2.19
N VAL A 129 -8.96 -16.23 1.38
CA VAL A 129 -7.88 -15.39 1.90
C VAL A 129 -8.50 -14.12 2.44
N GLU A 130 -8.47 -13.99 3.76
CA GLU A 130 -8.85 -12.78 4.47
C GLU A 130 -7.65 -11.83 4.53
N PHE A 131 -7.92 -10.54 4.47
CA PHE A 131 -6.89 -9.50 4.55
C PHE A 131 -7.31 -8.36 5.46
N GLN A 132 -6.31 -7.69 6.02
CA GLN A 132 -6.49 -6.40 6.68
C GLN A 132 -5.35 -5.47 6.30
N GLY A 133 -5.71 -4.23 5.96
CA GLY A 133 -4.81 -3.08 5.88
C GLY A 133 -5.06 -2.11 7.01
N ARG A 134 -3.99 -1.48 7.48
CA ARG A 134 -4.01 -0.45 8.52
C ARG A 134 -3.28 0.78 8.03
N LEU A 135 -3.90 1.94 8.17
CA LEU A 135 -3.37 3.23 7.76
C LEU A 135 -3.31 4.15 8.98
N THR A 136 -2.17 4.74 9.22
CA THR A 136 -1.99 5.80 10.23
C THR A 136 -0.95 6.81 9.74
N ALA A 137 -0.75 7.90 10.49
CA ALA A 137 0.34 8.83 10.26
C ALA A 137 0.91 9.35 11.57
N ARG A 138 2.17 9.82 11.50
CA ARG A 138 2.81 10.68 12.50
C ARG A 138 3.05 12.03 11.88
N ASN A 139 2.80 13.08 12.63
CA ASN A 139 3.02 14.45 12.20
C ASN A 139 3.87 15.21 13.23
N GLN A 140 4.60 16.20 12.73
CA GLN A 140 5.26 17.23 13.54
C GLN A 140 4.50 18.52 13.33
N GLY A 141 4.03 19.14 14.40
CA GLY A 141 3.13 20.28 14.32
C GLY A 141 1.75 19.91 13.77
N GLY A 142 0.85 20.89 13.68
CA GLY A 142 -0.49 20.72 13.13
C GLY A 142 -1.39 19.79 13.95
N LYS A 143 -2.41 19.25 13.29
CA LYS A 143 -3.41 18.35 13.90
C LYS A 143 -3.55 17.09 13.07
N ILE A 144 -3.86 15.99 13.74
CA ILE A 144 -4.24 14.71 13.12
C ILE A 144 -5.58 14.26 13.67
N ALA A 145 -6.44 13.75 12.83
CA ALA A 145 -7.73 13.18 13.20
C ALA A 145 -8.07 11.98 12.30
N CYS A 146 -8.89 11.08 12.82
CA CYS A 146 -9.42 9.94 12.08
C CYS A 146 -10.92 9.82 12.32
N ALA A 147 -11.72 9.92 11.26
CA ALA A 147 -13.17 9.78 11.30
C ALA A 147 -13.67 9.23 9.95
N ASP A 148 -14.73 8.44 9.98
CA ASP A 148 -15.44 7.92 8.80
C ASP A 148 -14.50 7.24 7.76
N GLY A 149 -13.46 6.54 8.23
CA GLY A 149 -12.48 5.89 7.37
C GLY A 149 -11.49 6.83 6.69
N ILE A 150 -11.43 8.09 7.11
CA ILE A 150 -10.52 9.10 6.59
C ILE A 150 -9.55 9.52 7.68
N LEU A 151 -8.26 9.47 7.37
CA LEU A 151 -7.19 10.02 8.16
C LEU A 151 -6.85 11.42 7.63
N SER A 152 -7.00 12.44 8.45
CA SER A 152 -6.75 13.84 8.09
C SER A 152 -5.57 14.40 8.88
N VAL A 153 -4.70 15.12 8.20
CA VAL A 153 -3.61 15.92 8.81
C VAL A 153 -3.76 17.35 8.32
N GLU A 154 -3.71 18.32 9.23
CA GLU A 154 -3.85 19.74 8.94
C GLU A 154 -2.70 20.55 9.52
N GLY A 155 -2.04 21.34 8.66
CA GLY A 155 -1.05 22.33 9.04
C GLY A 155 0.19 21.76 9.72
N ALA A 156 0.61 20.55 9.38
CA ALA A 156 1.83 19.97 9.92
C ALA A 156 3.09 20.52 9.22
N ASP A 157 4.21 20.51 9.92
CA ASP A 157 5.53 20.84 9.37
C ASP A 157 6.07 19.68 8.53
N GLU A 158 5.80 18.46 9.01
CA GLU A 158 6.14 17.20 8.36
C GLU A 158 5.11 16.13 8.76
N ALA A 159 4.88 15.15 7.90
CA ALA A 159 4.11 13.96 8.24
C ALA A 159 4.70 12.71 7.57
N THR A 160 4.57 11.57 8.23
CA THR A 160 4.87 10.26 7.65
C THR A 160 3.63 9.39 7.75
N ILE A 161 3.15 8.93 6.60
CA ILE A 161 2.04 7.99 6.47
C ILE A 161 2.62 6.57 6.53
N TYR A 162 1.95 5.67 7.23
CA TYR A 162 2.30 4.25 7.36
C TYR A 162 1.12 3.40 6.91
N VAL A 163 1.39 2.41 6.07
CA VAL A 163 0.41 1.39 5.68
C VAL A 163 1.01 0.01 5.89
N SER A 164 0.37 -0.80 6.73
CA SER A 164 0.64 -2.22 6.86
C SER A 164 -0.49 -3.03 6.24
N ILE A 165 -0.16 -4.17 5.61
CA ILE A 165 -1.14 -5.08 5.02
C ILE A 165 -0.73 -6.49 5.37
N ALA A 166 -1.68 -7.31 5.80
CA ALA A 166 -1.45 -8.71 6.07
C ALA A 166 -2.67 -9.56 5.66
N THR A 167 -2.41 -10.87 5.51
CA THR A 167 -3.44 -11.86 5.22
C THR A 167 -3.41 -12.99 6.24
N ASN A 168 -4.45 -13.82 6.26
CA ASN A 168 -4.51 -15.04 7.04
C ASN A 168 -3.67 -16.19 6.42
N PHE A 169 -3.05 -15.97 5.26
CA PHE A 169 -2.27 -16.99 4.55
C PHE A 169 -0.94 -17.28 5.24
N ASN A 170 -0.71 -18.51 5.65
CA ASN A 170 0.58 -19.03 6.12
C ASN A 170 1.33 -19.75 4.98
N ASN A 171 0.65 -20.67 4.32
CA ASN A 171 1.11 -21.39 3.14
C ASN A 171 -0.09 -22.05 2.44
N TYR A 172 0.13 -22.75 1.34
CA TYR A 172 -0.93 -23.36 0.52
C TYR A 172 -1.77 -24.44 1.23
N LEU A 173 -1.32 -24.97 2.37
CA LEU A 173 -2.05 -25.94 3.21
C LEU A 173 -2.67 -25.28 4.44
N ASP A 174 -2.29 -24.05 4.78
CA ASP A 174 -2.64 -23.41 6.03
C ASP A 174 -2.97 -21.92 5.82
N ILE A 175 -4.23 -21.58 6.03
CA ILE A 175 -4.78 -20.23 5.98
C ILE A 175 -5.39 -19.83 7.35
N THR A 176 -4.87 -20.35 8.45
CA THR A 176 -5.37 -20.09 9.82
C THR A 176 -4.68 -18.89 10.48
N GLY A 177 -3.86 -18.14 9.76
CA GLY A 177 -3.22 -16.94 10.27
C GLY A 177 -4.24 -15.86 10.66
N ASN A 178 -3.82 -14.94 11.52
CA ASN A 178 -4.62 -13.79 11.93
C ASN A 178 -4.11 -12.52 11.21
N GLN A 179 -4.81 -12.11 10.18
CA GLN A 179 -4.47 -10.94 9.37
C GLN A 179 -4.50 -9.64 10.19
N ALA A 180 -5.43 -9.52 11.14
CA ALA A 180 -5.59 -8.33 11.94
C ALA A 180 -4.41 -8.14 12.92
N GLU A 181 -4.04 -9.20 13.64
CA GLU A 181 -2.90 -9.17 14.55
C GLU A 181 -1.57 -8.97 13.80
N ARG A 182 -1.40 -9.58 12.64
CA ARG A 182 -0.20 -9.38 11.80
C ARG A 182 -0.06 -7.95 11.32
N ALA A 183 -1.13 -7.39 10.72
CA ALA A 183 -1.11 -6.01 10.25
C ALA A 183 -0.88 -5.02 11.40
N LYS A 184 -1.47 -5.28 12.58
CA LYS A 184 -1.26 -4.48 13.79
C LYS A 184 0.18 -4.57 14.30
N SER A 185 0.75 -5.77 14.36
CA SER A 185 2.14 -5.99 14.79
C SER A 185 3.12 -5.26 13.87
N TYR A 186 3.01 -5.42 12.55
CA TYR A 186 3.87 -4.73 11.58
C TYR A 186 3.81 -3.21 11.76
N LEU A 187 2.61 -2.66 11.91
CA LEU A 187 2.44 -1.23 12.11
C LEU A 187 3.06 -0.76 13.43
N SER A 188 2.83 -1.49 14.51
CA SER A 188 3.35 -1.16 15.84
C SER A 188 4.87 -1.18 15.88
N GLU A 189 5.50 -2.20 15.29
CA GLU A 189 6.96 -2.30 15.18
C GLU A 189 7.53 -1.16 14.32
N ALA A 190 6.94 -0.88 13.17
CA ALA A 190 7.37 0.21 12.29
C ALA A 190 7.31 1.57 12.98
N LEU A 191 6.33 1.76 13.85
CA LEU A 191 6.18 2.99 14.62
C LEU A 191 7.23 3.15 15.74
N LEU A 192 8.04 2.17 16.08
CA LEU A 192 9.15 2.31 17.01
C LEU A 192 10.36 3.02 16.38
N HIS A 193 10.44 3.02 15.07
CA HIS A 193 11.55 3.59 14.31
C HIS A 193 11.21 4.97 13.75
N SER A 194 12.24 5.80 13.57
CA SER A 194 12.14 7.01 12.76
C SER A 194 12.13 6.64 11.26
N PHE A 195 11.57 7.52 10.42
CA PHE A 195 11.65 7.34 8.97
C PHE A 195 13.09 7.18 8.46
N ALA A 196 14.04 7.91 9.07
CA ALA A 196 15.45 7.85 8.67
C ALA A 196 16.08 6.48 8.97
N GLU A 197 15.77 5.88 10.13
CA GLU A 197 16.22 4.53 10.49
C GLU A 197 15.62 3.47 9.58
N SER A 198 14.29 3.49 9.39
CA SER A 198 13.60 2.56 8.49
C SER A 198 14.12 2.66 7.06
N LYS A 199 14.35 3.88 6.56
CA LYS A 199 14.95 4.11 5.25
C LYS A 199 16.35 3.55 5.15
N LYS A 200 17.20 3.75 6.15
CA LYS A 200 18.56 3.19 6.18
C LYS A 200 18.50 1.67 6.13
N ASN A 201 17.70 1.04 6.97
CA ASN A 201 17.55 -0.40 7.04
C ASN A 201 16.99 -0.97 5.72
N HIS A 202 16.02 -0.29 5.11
CA HIS A 202 15.46 -0.63 3.81
C HIS A 202 16.52 -0.62 2.70
N VAL A 203 17.31 0.46 2.59
CA VAL A 203 18.36 0.59 1.56
C VAL A 203 19.46 -0.45 1.78
N ASP A 204 19.91 -0.65 3.02
CA ASP A 204 20.94 -1.62 3.35
C ASP A 204 20.48 -3.05 3.03
N PHE A 205 19.22 -3.38 3.34
CA PHE A 205 18.64 -4.68 2.99
C PHE A 205 18.54 -4.88 1.48
N TYR A 206 17.98 -3.90 0.76
CA TYR A 206 17.78 -3.95 -0.68
C TYR A 206 19.10 -4.12 -1.45
N ARG A 207 20.14 -3.37 -1.08
CA ARG A 207 21.45 -3.42 -1.73
C ARG A 207 22.14 -4.78 -1.62
N ARG A 208 21.85 -5.59 -0.59
CA ARG A 208 22.37 -6.97 -0.48
C ARG A 208 21.97 -7.84 -1.67
N TYR A 209 20.86 -7.52 -2.34
CA TYR A 209 20.37 -8.24 -3.52
C TYR A 209 20.74 -7.51 -4.81
N LEU A 210 20.52 -6.20 -4.88
CA LEU A 210 20.77 -5.42 -6.09
C LEU A 210 22.21 -5.50 -6.56
N THR A 211 23.18 -5.39 -5.65
CA THR A 211 24.61 -5.38 -6.00
C THR A 211 25.14 -6.72 -6.51
N ARG A 212 24.32 -7.78 -6.50
CA ARG A 212 24.69 -9.09 -7.05
C ARG A 212 24.48 -9.22 -8.55
N VAL A 213 23.78 -8.28 -9.17
CA VAL A 213 23.43 -8.28 -10.59
C VAL A 213 23.81 -6.94 -11.19
N SER A 214 24.56 -6.96 -12.28
CA SER A 214 24.78 -5.81 -13.15
C SER A 214 24.27 -6.13 -14.55
N LEU A 215 23.66 -5.14 -15.19
CA LEU A 215 23.24 -5.18 -16.59
C LEU A 215 24.04 -4.10 -17.31
N ASP A 216 24.88 -4.51 -18.26
CA ASP A 216 25.65 -3.64 -19.16
C ASP A 216 24.91 -3.46 -20.49
#